data_0aea43ac9661586c83bb49ba17e68517
#
_entry.id   0aea43ac9661586c83bb49ba17e68517
#
_cell.length_a   1.000
_cell.length_b   1.000
_cell.length_c   1.000
_cell.angle_alpha   90.00
_cell.angle_beta   90.00
_cell.angle_gamma   90.00
#
_symmetry.space_group_name_H-M   'P 1'
#
loop_
_entity.id
_entity.type
_entity.pdbx_description
1 polymer ?
#
loop_
_entity_poly.entity_id
_entity_poly.type
_entity_poly.pdbx_seq_one_letter_code
_entity_poly.pdbx_strand_id
1 'polypeptide(L)'
;KMLPDINGLYRNDMVVQQGFTEKEADFQGVLISHAHSDHVDYATFLHKDIPLYMGATTKGILQALFEIQGRRDREILDFKELGAARGAAPIERDIREFSSGKKFKIDSLEILPIHVDHSIPGAYGFIIYTSSGPVVYTGDLRLHGTKPQMTREFVDIAKKEKPIALIAEGTHITDSPKDESESKVFEDGLEKVSREKEFVFADFNFRDVDRVRTFYEIAKRTNRKFVINIKNAPFLKYFHQFPSLQIPNYDDPDVILCKIRLYSGTFQDSDYRGFADYVHLPNTKTTKQIGENPEKYLCAMGFYNFPQFIDMKIKGGTYIHSASEP
;
A
#
# COMPACT_ATOMS: atom_id res chain seq x y z
N LYS A 1 13.56 14.24 -14.21
CA LYS A 1 14.41 13.21 -14.87
C LYS A 1 13.86 12.99 -16.27
N MET A 2 14.73 12.99 -17.27
CA MET A 2 14.33 12.57 -18.63
C MET A 2 14.14 11.06 -18.63
N LEU A 3 13.05 10.58 -19.22
CA LEU A 3 12.85 9.16 -19.45
C LEU A 3 13.86 8.69 -20.51
N PRO A 4 14.43 7.47 -20.41
CA PRO A 4 15.24 6.90 -21.47
C PRO A 4 14.36 6.67 -22.71
N ASP A 5 14.90 6.86 -23.92
CA ASP A 5 14.17 6.62 -25.17
C ASP A 5 14.06 5.10 -25.42
N ILE A 6 12.96 4.51 -24.95
CA ILE A 6 12.63 3.11 -25.18
C ILE A 6 11.45 3.06 -26.14
N ASN A 7 11.64 2.39 -27.26
CA ASN A 7 10.68 2.34 -28.36
C ASN A 7 9.32 1.80 -27.88
N GLY A 8 8.24 2.56 -28.12
CA GLY A 8 6.88 2.14 -27.86
C GLY A 8 6.52 1.82 -26.39
N LEU A 9 7.36 2.24 -25.41
CA LEU A 9 7.10 1.98 -23.99
C LEU A 9 6.26 3.07 -23.32
N TYR A 10 6.45 4.33 -23.71
CA TYR A 10 5.91 5.47 -22.96
C TYR A 10 4.73 6.13 -23.68
N ARG A 11 3.93 6.84 -22.91
CA ARG A 11 2.82 7.68 -23.39
C ARG A 11 3.34 8.74 -24.36
N ASN A 12 2.70 8.85 -25.53
CA ASN A 12 3.08 9.78 -26.58
C ASN A 12 3.02 11.25 -26.13
N ASP A 13 2.00 11.63 -25.35
CA ASP A 13 1.87 12.99 -24.80
C ASP A 13 3.05 13.39 -23.90
N MET A 14 3.72 12.44 -23.25
CA MET A 14 4.90 12.68 -22.41
C MET A 14 6.19 12.69 -23.23
N VAL A 15 6.36 11.76 -24.16
CA VAL A 15 7.60 11.67 -24.95
C VAL A 15 7.75 12.85 -25.92
N VAL A 16 6.64 13.34 -26.51
CA VAL A 16 6.64 14.51 -27.39
C VAL A 16 7.08 15.76 -26.63
N GLN A 17 6.67 15.95 -25.37
CA GLN A 17 7.15 17.06 -24.55
C GLN A 17 8.67 17.02 -24.28
N GLN A 18 9.28 15.84 -24.35
CA GLN A 18 10.73 15.66 -24.23
C GLN A 18 11.46 15.69 -25.57
N GLY A 19 10.76 15.98 -26.66
CA GLY A 19 11.33 16.06 -28.01
C GLY A 19 11.46 14.72 -28.73
N PHE A 20 10.84 13.64 -28.21
CA PHE A 20 10.79 12.34 -28.87
C PHE A 20 9.62 12.28 -29.87
N THR A 21 9.75 11.38 -30.85
CA THR A 21 8.68 11.11 -31.82
C THR A 21 7.64 10.17 -31.20
N GLU A 22 6.37 10.40 -31.54
CA GLU A 22 5.29 9.44 -31.22
C GLU A 22 5.58 8.08 -31.83
N LYS A 23 5.26 7.03 -31.05
CA LYS A 23 5.48 5.63 -31.44
C LYS A 23 4.26 4.80 -31.04
N GLU A 24 4.04 3.71 -31.75
CA GLU A 24 3.07 2.70 -31.34
C GLU A 24 3.61 1.87 -30.18
N ALA A 25 2.71 1.26 -29.39
CA ALA A 25 3.10 0.37 -28.30
C ALA A 25 3.86 -0.86 -28.83
N ASP A 26 5.05 -1.12 -28.27
CA ASP A 26 5.92 -2.25 -28.68
C ASP A 26 6.05 -3.30 -27.55
N PHE A 27 5.18 -3.25 -26.55
CA PHE A 27 5.15 -4.18 -25.41
C PHE A 27 3.76 -4.77 -25.27
N GLN A 28 3.69 -6.10 -25.07
CA GLN A 28 2.45 -6.86 -24.98
C GLN A 28 1.84 -6.85 -23.58
N GLY A 29 2.55 -6.30 -22.58
CA GLY A 29 2.05 -6.15 -21.23
C GLY A 29 3.12 -5.86 -20.21
N VAL A 30 2.68 -5.36 -19.07
CA VAL A 30 3.52 -5.13 -17.87
C VAL A 30 2.95 -5.91 -16.70
N LEU A 31 3.80 -6.69 -16.03
CA LEU A 31 3.46 -7.40 -14.80
C LEU A 31 3.73 -6.50 -13.59
N ILE A 32 2.72 -6.33 -12.75
CA ILE A 32 2.83 -5.60 -11.48
C ILE A 32 2.78 -6.62 -10.35
N SER A 33 3.87 -6.73 -9.59
CA SER A 33 3.99 -7.69 -8.49
C SER A 33 3.14 -7.29 -7.28
N HIS A 34 3.12 -6.00 -6.92
CA HIS A 34 2.38 -5.48 -5.77
C HIS A 34 2.21 -3.95 -5.84
N ALA A 35 1.48 -3.36 -4.88
CA ALA A 35 1.04 -1.96 -4.93
C ALA A 35 1.97 -0.96 -4.21
N HIS A 36 3.24 -1.28 -3.93
CA HIS A 36 4.19 -0.29 -3.43
C HIS A 36 4.57 0.70 -4.53
N SER A 37 4.89 1.93 -4.13
CA SER A 37 5.12 3.05 -5.05
C SER A 37 6.31 2.84 -5.97
N ASP A 38 7.38 2.26 -5.48
CA ASP A 38 8.59 1.92 -6.23
C ASP A 38 8.38 0.84 -7.29
N HIS A 39 7.28 0.06 -7.18
CA HIS A 39 6.89 -0.97 -8.14
C HIS A 39 5.78 -0.53 -9.11
N VAL A 40 4.97 0.48 -8.76
CA VAL A 40 3.80 0.84 -9.59
C VAL A 40 3.82 2.28 -10.11
N ASP A 41 4.49 3.23 -9.45
CA ASP A 41 4.35 4.66 -9.81
C ASP A 41 4.81 4.97 -11.23
N TYR A 42 5.80 4.22 -11.75
CA TYR A 42 6.25 4.38 -13.13
C TYR A 42 5.25 3.88 -14.17
N ALA A 43 4.24 3.09 -13.79
CA ALA A 43 3.18 2.67 -14.69
C ALA A 43 2.37 3.86 -15.24
N THR A 44 2.38 4.99 -14.55
CA THR A 44 1.77 6.24 -15.03
C THR A 44 2.36 6.74 -16.37
N PHE A 45 3.62 6.39 -16.66
CA PHE A 45 4.32 6.81 -17.87
C PHE A 45 4.13 5.85 -19.05
N LEU A 46 3.56 4.65 -18.83
CA LEU A 46 3.44 3.63 -19.84
C LEU A 46 2.44 4.01 -20.92
N HIS A 47 2.71 3.59 -22.15
CA HIS A 47 1.83 3.77 -23.30
C HIS A 47 0.41 3.25 -22.99
N LYS A 48 -0.61 3.95 -23.44
CA LYS A 48 -2.02 3.65 -23.13
C LYS A 48 -2.48 2.25 -23.58
N ASP A 49 -1.89 1.75 -24.67
CA ASP A 49 -2.24 0.48 -25.27
C ASP A 49 -1.43 -0.71 -24.72
N ILE A 50 -0.57 -0.50 -23.70
CA ILE A 50 0.11 -1.58 -23.00
C ILE A 50 -0.76 -2.06 -21.85
N PRO A 51 -1.25 -3.32 -21.88
CA PRO A 51 -2.03 -3.88 -20.77
C PRO A 51 -1.22 -3.99 -19.47
N LEU A 52 -1.84 -3.68 -18.34
CA LEU A 52 -1.26 -3.90 -17.01
C LEU A 52 -1.85 -5.16 -16.39
N TYR A 53 -0.99 -6.12 -16.06
CA TYR A 53 -1.38 -7.36 -15.40
C TYR A 53 -1.09 -7.26 -13.90
N MET A 54 -2.10 -7.41 -13.05
CA MET A 54 -1.97 -7.33 -11.59
C MET A 54 -2.97 -8.23 -10.87
N GLY A 55 -2.70 -8.55 -9.61
CA GLY A 55 -3.67 -9.25 -8.77
C GLY A 55 -4.85 -8.34 -8.38
N ALA A 56 -6.03 -8.93 -8.14
CA ALA A 56 -7.22 -8.18 -7.72
C ALA A 56 -6.97 -7.32 -6.47
N THR A 57 -6.19 -7.83 -5.51
CA THR A 57 -5.83 -7.08 -4.29
C THR A 57 -4.99 -5.86 -4.61
N THR A 58 -4.00 -5.99 -5.50
CA THR A 58 -3.18 -4.86 -5.96
C THR A 58 -4.03 -3.78 -6.60
N LYS A 59 -4.93 -4.17 -7.51
CA LYS A 59 -5.87 -3.24 -8.16
C LYS A 59 -6.74 -2.48 -7.15
N GLY A 60 -7.32 -3.18 -6.19
CA GLY A 60 -8.18 -2.57 -5.19
C GLY A 60 -7.42 -1.64 -4.23
N ILE A 61 -6.16 -1.96 -3.90
CA ILE A 61 -5.30 -1.03 -3.14
C ILE A 61 -5.03 0.24 -3.95
N LEU A 62 -4.76 0.12 -5.24
CA LEU A 62 -4.58 1.28 -6.11
C LEU A 62 -5.85 2.12 -6.22
N GLN A 63 -7.04 1.50 -6.24
CA GLN A 63 -8.32 2.20 -6.16
C GLN A 63 -8.49 2.95 -4.84
N ALA A 64 -8.20 2.32 -3.70
CA ALA A 64 -8.25 2.97 -2.40
C ALA A 64 -7.24 4.14 -2.30
N LEU A 65 -6.03 3.97 -2.84
CA LEU A 65 -5.03 5.04 -2.93
C LEU A 65 -5.54 6.22 -3.77
N PHE A 66 -6.22 5.93 -4.86
CA PHE A 66 -6.82 6.94 -5.73
C PHE A 66 -7.91 7.76 -4.98
N GLU A 67 -8.73 7.10 -4.17
CA GLU A 67 -9.72 7.77 -3.32
C GLU A 67 -9.05 8.71 -2.29
N ILE A 68 -7.90 8.29 -1.71
CA ILE A 68 -7.17 9.03 -0.67
C ILE A 68 -6.43 10.24 -1.22
N GLN A 69 -5.71 10.09 -2.33
CA GLN A 69 -4.78 11.08 -2.85
C GLN A 69 -5.36 11.92 -3.99
N GLY A 70 -6.48 11.47 -4.56
CA GLY A 70 -7.05 12.07 -5.75
C GLY A 70 -6.18 11.82 -7.00
N ARG A 71 -6.63 12.35 -8.14
CA ARG A 71 -6.04 12.08 -9.45
C ARG A 71 -4.64 12.67 -9.69
N ARG A 72 -4.15 13.56 -8.83
CA ARG A 72 -2.97 14.36 -9.17
C ARG A 72 -1.65 13.60 -9.15
N ASP A 73 -1.55 12.53 -8.38
CA ASP A 73 -0.25 11.93 -8.12
C ASP A 73 -0.07 10.50 -8.67
N ARG A 74 -1.14 9.80 -9.09
CA ARG A 74 -1.04 8.40 -9.53
C ARG A 74 -2.04 8.02 -10.60
N GLU A 75 -1.71 8.33 -11.84
CA GLU A 75 -2.49 7.95 -13.01
C GLU A 75 -2.16 6.52 -13.48
N ILE A 76 -2.31 5.53 -12.57
CA ILE A 76 -2.00 4.13 -12.88
C ILE A 76 -3.21 3.40 -13.47
N LEU A 77 -4.40 3.63 -12.89
CA LEU A 77 -5.63 2.96 -13.34
C LEU A 77 -6.30 3.67 -14.50
N ASP A 78 -6.31 4.99 -14.45
CA ASP A 78 -6.75 5.88 -15.51
C ASP A 78 -5.85 7.13 -15.53
N PHE A 79 -5.79 7.83 -16.62
CA PHE A 79 -5.00 9.04 -16.73
C PHE A 79 -5.64 10.07 -17.67
N LYS A 80 -5.19 11.32 -17.59
CA LYS A 80 -5.49 12.36 -18.56
C LYS A 80 -4.24 12.69 -19.35
N GLU A 81 -4.40 12.91 -20.65
CA GLU A 81 -3.29 13.40 -21.46
C GLU A 81 -2.83 14.78 -21.01
N LEU A 82 -1.54 15.04 -21.13
CA LEU A 82 -0.97 16.34 -20.85
C LEU A 82 -1.56 17.37 -21.83
N GLY A 83 -2.09 18.47 -21.28
CA GLY A 83 -2.77 19.48 -22.09
C GLY A 83 -4.23 19.18 -22.43
N ALA A 84 -4.80 18.07 -21.94
CA ALA A 84 -6.22 17.78 -22.14
C ALA A 84 -7.13 18.91 -21.62
N ALA A 85 -8.23 19.16 -22.31
CA ALA A 85 -9.19 20.21 -21.96
C ALA A 85 -9.73 20.02 -20.52
N ARG A 86 -10.04 21.14 -19.85
CA ARG A 86 -10.69 21.10 -18.54
C ARG A 86 -12.03 20.37 -18.64
N GLY A 87 -12.17 19.26 -17.90
CA GLY A 87 -13.37 18.40 -17.94
C GLY A 87 -13.28 17.22 -18.89
N ALA A 88 -12.16 17.04 -19.62
CA ALA A 88 -11.95 15.84 -20.42
C ALA A 88 -12.07 14.57 -19.56
N ALA A 89 -12.72 13.54 -20.11
CA ALA A 89 -12.78 12.22 -19.45
C ALA A 89 -11.36 11.62 -19.35
N PRO A 90 -11.05 10.88 -18.29
CA PRO A 90 -9.82 10.13 -18.22
C PRO A 90 -9.84 8.97 -19.23
N ILE A 91 -8.66 8.54 -19.64
CA ILE A 91 -8.44 7.35 -20.44
C ILE A 91 -8.24 6.19 -19.46
N GLU A 92 -9.12 5.21 -19.50
CA GLU A 92 -8.98 3.98 -18.71
C GLU A 92 -7.89 3.09 -19.30
N ARG A 93 -7.09 2.45 -18.43
CA ARG A 93 -6.08 1.48 -18.86
C ARG A 93 -6.69 0.08 -18.97
N ASP A 94 -6.18 -0.71 -19.91
CA ASP A 94 -6.48 -2.15 -19.98
C ASP A 94 -5.81 -2.86 -18.80
N ILE A 95 -6.60 -3.17 -17.76
CA ILE A 95 -6.13 -3.86 -16.55
C ILE A 95 -6.66 -5.28 -16.57
N ARG A 96 -5.73 -6.24 -16.62
CA ARG A 96 -6.01 -7.67 -16.65
C ARG A 96 -5.62 -8.29 -15.32
N GLU A 97 -6.59 -8.94 -14.68
CA GLU A 97 -6.39 -9.54 -13.37
C GLU A 97 -5.92 -11.00 -13.50
N PHE A 98 -4.98 -11.38 -12.65
CA PHE A 98 -4.56 -12.75 -12.48
C PHE A 98 -4.80 -13.24 -11.04
N SER A 99 -4.69 -14.55 -10.84
CA SER A 99 -4.84 -15.19 -9.53
C SER A 99 -3.67 -16.11 -9.24
N SER A 100 -3.26 -16.21 -7.97
CA SER A 100 -2.20 -17.09 -7.51
C SER A 100 -2.46 -18.56 -7.93
N GLY A 101 -1.43 -19.22 -8.41
CA GLY A 101 -1.50 -20.61 -8.82
C GLY A 101 -2.20 -20.88 -10.16
N LYS A 102 -2.72 -19.83 -10.84
CA LYS A 102 -3.37 -19.96 -12.15
C LYS A 102 -2.50 -19.37 -13.24
N LYS A 103 -2.04 -20.23 -14.14
CA LYS A 103 -1.28 -19.80 -15.30
C LYS A 103 -2.11 -18.94 -16.24
N PHE A 104 -1.48 -17.93 -16.83
CA PHE A 104 -2.04 -17.11 -17.90
C PHE A 104 -0.97 -16.81 -18.94
N LYS A 105 -1.34 -16.19 -20.06
CA LYS A 105 -0.42 -15.86 -21.15
C LYS A 105 -0.36 -14.38 -21.42
N ILE A 106 0.85 -13.92 -21.74
CA ILE A 106 1.10 -12.64 -22.39
C ILE A 106 1.86 -13.00 -23.66
N ASP A 107 1.20 -12.82 -24.83
CA ASP A 107 1.71 -13.27 -26.11
C ASP A 107 2.12 -14.76 -26.07
N SER A 108 3.35 -15.08 -26.39
CA SER A 108 3.89 -16.44 -26.39
C SER A 108 4.34 -16.95 -25.00
N LEU A 109 4.46 -16.07 -24.02
CA LEU A 109 4.94 -16.40 -22.68
C LEU A 109 3.79 -16.89 -21.80
N GLU A 110 3.98 -18.05 -21.16
CA GLU A 110 3.12 -18.51 -20.07
C GLU A 110 3.70 -18.07 -18.74
N ILE A 111 2.85 -17.58 -17.83
CA ILE A 111 3.23 -16.98 -16.57
C ILE A 111 2.44 -17.62 -15.44
N LEU A 112 3.13 -18.04 -14.39
CA LEU A 112 2.55 -18.58 -13.17
C LEU A 112 2.80 -17.58 -12.01
N PRO A 113 1.79 -16.82 -11.58
CA PRO A 113 1.87 -15.95 -10.41
C PRO A 113 1.67 -16.78 -9.14
N ILE A 114 2.49 -16.54 -8.13
CA ILE A 114 2.35 -17.16 -6.80
C ILE A 114 2.41 -16.06 -5.75
N HIS A 115 1.50 -16.09 -4.78
CA HIS A 115 1.55 -15.18 -3.63
C HIS A 115 2.85 -15.35 -2.85
N VAL A 116 3.39 -14.24 -2.39
CA VAL A 116 4.49 -14.17 -1.41
C VAL A 116 4.05 -13.34 -0.21
N ASP A 117 4.67 -13.59 0.94
CA ASP A 117 4.50 -12.73 2.12
C ASP A 117 5.28 -11.42 1.94
N HIS A 118 4.61 -10.32 2.11
CA HIS A 118 5.17 -8.98 2.08
C HIS A 118 4.35 -8.04 2.98
N SER A 119 4.85 -6.82 3.25
CA SER A 119 4.18 -5.84 4.12
C SER A 119 2.83 -5.37 3.57
N ILE A 120 2.66 -5.38 2.25
CA ILE A 120 1.40 -5.08 1.57
C ILE A 120 0.75 -6.37 1.05
N PRO A 121 -0.58 -6.57 1.22
CA PRO A 121 -1.24 -7.77 0.71
C PRO A 121 -1.31 -7.77 -0.82
N GLY A 122 -1.40 -8.98 -1.39
CA GLY A 122 -1.46 -9.15 -2.84
C GLY A 122 -0.10 -9.00 -3.52
N ALA A 123 1.00 -9.32 -2.82
CA ALA A 123 2.32 -9.43 -3.41
C ALA A 123 2.52 -10.80 -4.08
N TYR A 124 3.18 -10.78 -5.24
CA TYR A 124 3.41 -11.95 -6.07
C TYR A 124 4.84 -12.06 -6.56
N GLY A 125 5.37 -13.29 -6.53
CA GLY A 125 6.46 -13.71 -7.40
C GLY A 125 5.90 -14.34 -8.69
N PHE A 126 6.70 -14.38 -9.74
CA PHE A 126 6.33 -14.93 -11.03
C PHE A 126 7.31 -15.99 -11.50
N ILE A 127 6.77 -17.06 -12.09
CA ILE A 127 7.54 -18.01 -12.88
C ILE A 127 7.13 -17.80 -14.33
N ILE A 128 8.07 -17.38 -15.16
CA ILE A 128 7.87 -16.99 -16.56
C ILE A 128 8.49 -18.07 -17.43
N TYR A 129 7.67 -18.79 -18.18
CA TYR A 129 8.12 -19.88 -19.05
C TYR A 129 8.54 -19.32 -20.41
N THR A 130 9.83 -19.30 -20.67
CA THR A 130 10.41 -18.87 -21.94
C THR A 130 10.82 -20.05 -22.80
N SER A 131 11.12 -19.82 -24.08
CA SER A 131 11.63 -20.85 -24.99
C SER A 131 12.97 -21.45 -24.55
N SER A 132 13.76 -20.72 -23.75
CA SER A 132 15.05 -21.18 -23.23
C SER A 132 14.96 -21.86 -21.86
N GLY A 133 13.83 -21.74 -21.18
CA GLY A 133 13.57 -22.29 -19.85
C GLY A 133 12.89 -21.27 -18.92
N PRO A 134 12.48 -21.68 -17.72
CA PRO A 134 11.79 -20.81 -16.77
C PRO A 134 12.71 -19.74 -16.19
N VAL A 135 12.18 -18.54 -16.06
CA VAL A 135 12.78 -17.41 -15.33
C VAL A 135 11.91 -17.13 -14.12
N VAL A 136 12.54 -16.95 -12.95
CA VAL A 136 11.83 -16.60 -11.71
C VAL A 136 12.11 -15.15 -11.37
N TYR A 137 11.04 -14.38 -11.10
CA TYR A 137 11.07 -13.06 -10.52
C TYR A 137 10.38 -13.09 -9.17
N THR A 138 11.07 -12.67 -8.11
CA THR A 138 10.54 -12.79 -6.74
C THR A 138 9.51 -11.73 -6.38
N GLY A 139 9.54 -10.57 -7.04
CA GLY A 139 8.99 -9.37 -6.44
C GLY A 139 9.67 -9.13 -5.09
N ASP A 140 9.03 -8.38 -4.22
CA ASP A 140 9.46 -8.22 -2.83
C ASP A 140 8.83 -9.29 -1.96
N LEU A 141 9.63 -9.89 -1.10
CA LEU A 141 9.19 -10.99 -0.25
C LEU A 141 9.86 -10.94 1.13
N ARG A 142 9.22 -11.55 2.11
CA ARG A 142 9.76 -11.70 3.47
C ARG A 142 9.41 -13.07 4.05
N LEU A 143 10.11 -13.43 5.15
CA LEU A 143 9.87 -14.65 5.92
C LEU A 143 9.52 -14.38 7.39
N HIS A 144 9.48 -13.11 7.79
CA HIS A 144 9.24 -12.65 9.16
C HIS A 144 7.85 -11.99 9.36
N GLY A 145 7.04 -11.96 8.32
CA GLY A 145 5.66 -11.50 8.36
C GLY A 145 4.72 -12.50 9.03
N THR A 146 3.43 -12.28 8.88
CA THR A 146 2.42 -13.18 9.48
C THR A 146 2.08 -14.39 8.61
N LYS A 147 2.52 -14.41 7.35
CA LYS A 147 2.25 -15.49 6.37
C LYS A 147 3.51 -16.01 5.67
N PRO A 148 4.61 -16.32 6.40
CA PRO A 148 5.88 -16.75 5.79
C PRO A 148 5.73 -18.01 4.95
N GLN A 149 4.68 -18.80 5.18
CA GLN A 149 4.39 -20.01 4.44
C GLN A 149 4.12 -19.72 2.95
N MET A 150 3.52 -18.58 2.61
CA MET A 150 3.31 -18.19 1.21
C MET A 150 4.64 -18.06 0.45
N THR A 151 5.63 -17.41 1.07
CA THR A 151 6.97 -17.28 0.48
C THR A 151 7.67 -18.63 0.37
N ARG A 152 7.54 -19.51 1.37
CA ARG A 152 8.11 -20.86 1.33
C ARG A 152 7.50 -21.70 0.18
N GLU A 153 6.18 -21.64 0.03
CA GLU A 153 5.47 -22.31 -1.08
C GLU A 153 5.93 -21.81 -2.45
N PHE A 154 6.09 -20.49 -2.60
CA PHE A 154 6.65 -19.92 -3.83
C PHE A 154 8.04 -20.45 -4.12
N VAL A 155 8.94 -20.48 -3.12
CA VAL A 155 10.30 -21.00 -3.27
C VAL A 155 10.29 -22.50 -3.65
N ASP A 156 9.42 -23.30 -3.02
CA ASP A 156 9.31 -24.74 -3.30
C ASP A 156 8.79 -25.01 -4.72
N ILE A 157 7.83 -24.21 -5.19
CA ILE A 157 7.31 -24.31 -6.56
C ILE A 157 8.40 -23.88 -7.55
N ALA A 158 9.02 -22.70 -7.33
CA ALA A 158 10.08 -22.18 -8.19
C ALA A 158 11.25 -23.16 -8.32
N LYS A 159 11.67 -23.80 -7.23
CA LYS A 159 12.74 -24.80 -7.22
C LYS A 159 12.41 -26.02 -8.09
N LYS A 160 11.15 -26.49 -8.09
CA LYS A 160 10.71 -27.63 -8.90
C LYS A 160 10.78 -27.35 -10.40
N GLU A 161 10.57 -26.11 -10.80
CA GLU A 161 10.62 -25.66 -12.20
C GLU A 161 12.04 -25.59 -12.76
N LYS A 162 13.09 -25.71 -11.93
CA LYS A 162 14.51 -25.65 -12.33
C LYS A 162 14.83 -24.43 -13.20
N PRO A 163 14.62 -23.21 -12.66
CA PRO A 163 14.78 -21.99 -13.44
C PRO A 163 16.20 -21.82 -13.97
N ILE A 164 16.32 -21.24 -15.17
CA ILE A 164 17.60 -20.88 -15.78
C ILE A 164 18.11 -19.53 -15.29
N ALA A 165 17.22 -18.68 -14.74
CA ALA A 165 17.54 -17.38 -14.17
C ALA A 165 16.64 -17.06 -12.98
N LEU A 166 17.20 -16.35 -12.00
CA LEU A 166 16.51 -15.81 -10.85
C LEU A 166 16.76 -14.29 -10.79
N ILE A 167 15.68 -13.52 -10.77
CA ILE A 167 15.68 -12.07 -10.51
C ILE A 167 15.09 -11.91 -9.12
N ALA A 168 15.92 -11.56 -8.15
CA ALA A 168 15.52 -11.44 -6.75
C ALA A 168 15.80 -10.03 -6.22
N GLU A 169 14.98 -9.60 -5.26
CA GLU A 169 15.31 -8.43 -4.46
C GLU A 169 16.57 -8.64 -3.63
N GLY A 170 17.19 -7.56 -3.19
CA GLY A 170 18.41 -7.57 -2.38
C GLY A 170 18.43 -6.51 -1.29
N THR A 171 17.28 -5.99 -0.88
CA THR A 171 17.15 -4.86 0.06
C THR A 171 17.92 -5.11 1.36
N HIS A 172 17.87 -6.32 1.90
CA HIS A 172 18.50 -6.69 3.17
C HIS A 172 19.66 -7.70 3.00
N ILE A 173 20.27 -7.78 1.82
CA ILE A 173 21.30 -8.79 1.53
C ILE A 173 22.57 -8.63 2.41
N THR A 174 22.85 -7.41 2.88
CA THR A 174 23.99 -7.09 3.74
C THR A 174 23.67 -7.05 5.22
N ASP A 175 22.40 -7.16 5.58
CA ASP A 175 21.96 -7.03 6.96
C ASP A 175 22.29 -8.28 7.76
N SER A 176 22.68 -8.09 9.00
CA SER A 176 22.77 -9.22 9.94
C SER A 176 21.35 -9.76 10.22
N PRO A 177 21.18 -11.08 10.31
CA PRO A 177 19.91 -11.65 10.70
C PRO A 177 19.40 -11.04 12.01
N LYS A 178 18.23 -10.42 11.97
CA LYS A 178 17.56 -9.91 13.17
C LYS A 178 16.49 -10.91 13.60
N ASP A 179 16.38 -11.14 14.91
CA ASP A 179 15.28 -11.93 15.48
C ASP A 179 14.03 -11.04 15.59
N GLU A 180 13.52 -10.60 14.45
CA GLU A 180 12.37 -9.74 14.33
C GLU A 180 11.22 -10.50 13.65
N SER A 181 10.05 -10.45 14.28
CA SER A 181 8.83 -11.03 13.71
C SER A 181 7.62 -10.19 14.08
N GLU A 182 6.53 -10.32 13.33
CA GLU A 182 5.27 -9.66 13.67
C GLU A 182 4.76 -10.06 15.07
N SER A 183 5.00 -11.30 15.50
CA SER A 183 4.65 -11.75 16.85
C SER A 183 5.41 -11.00 17.91
N LYS A 184 6.71 -10.78 17.71
CA LYS A 184 7.54 -10.01 18.65
C LYS A 184 7.13 -8.55 18.70
N VAL A 185 6.82 -7.93 17.54
CA VAL A 185 6.29 -6.56 17.52
C VAL A 185 4.99 -6.46 18.32
N PHE A 186 4.12 -7.46 18.20
CA PHE A 186 2.89 -7.51 18.98
C PHE A 186 3.17 -7.62 20.49
N GLU A 187 4.04 -8.55 20.92
CA GLU A 187 4.39 -8.77 22.32
C GLU A 187 5.03 -7.52 22.96
N ASP A 188 6.07 -6.97 22.31
CA ASP A 188 6.78 -5.77 22.77
C ASP A 188 5.86 -4.54 22.80
N GLY A 189 5.03 -4.39 21.78
CA GLY A 189 4.04 -3.32 21.69
C GLY A 189 2.98 -3.43 22.77
N LEU A 190 2.44 -4.62 23.01
CA LEU A 190 1.44 -4.87 24.05
C LEU A 190 2.02 -4.58 25.45
N GLU A 191 3.25 -5.01 25.72
CA GLU A 191 3.93 -4.73 26.99
C GLU A 191 4.06 -3.22 27.21
N LYS A 192 4.59 -2.48 26.24
CA LYS A 192 4.78 -1.03 26.33
C LYS A 192 3.46 -0.29 26.53
N VAL A 193 2.46 -0.59 25.71
CA VAL A 193 1.15 0.08 25.76
C VAL A 193 0.40 -0.24 27.06
N SER A 194 0.52 -1.46 27.59
CA SER A 194 -0.12 -1.86 28.84
C SER A 194 0.42 -1.09 30.06
N ARG A 195 1.70 -0.68 30.00
CA ARG A 195 2.33 0.12 31.07
C ARG A 195 2.06 1.62 30.96
N GLU A 196 1.72 2.08 29.75
CA GLU A 196 1.46 3.49 29.50
C GLU A 196 0.08 3.90 30.02
N LYS A 197 0.04 4.97 30.81
CA LYS A 197 -1.20 5.52 31.39
C LYS A 197 -1.68 6.77 30.69
N GLU A 198 -0.87 7.33 29.81
CA GLU A 198 -1.16 8.54 29.07
C GLU A 198 -1.37 8.20 27.58
N PHE A 199 -0.97 9.08 26.71
CA PHE A 199 -1.15 8.97 25.26
C PHE A 199 -0.22 7.92 24.65
N VAL A 200 -0.72 7.19 23.65
CA VAL A 200 0.08 6.27 22.83
C VAL A 200 0.00 6.68 21.37
N PHE A 201 1.16 6.80 20.75
CA PHE A 201 1.28 7.04 19.33
C PHE A 201 2.11 5.94 18.68
N ALA A 202 1.54 5.25 17.71
CA ALA A 202 2.21 4.25 16.89
C ALA A 202 2.40 4.79 15.48
N ASP A 203 3.66 4.87 15.05
CA ASP A 203 4.07 5.34 13.74
C ASP A 203 4.48 4.15 12.88
N PHE A 204 3.72 3.92 11.82
CA PHE A 204 3.99 2.88 10.84
C PHE A 204 3.30 3.20 9.49
N ASN A 205 3.74 2.52 8.45
CA ASN A 205 3.09 2.64 7.14
C ASN A 205 1.71 1.95 7.18
N PHE A 206 0.64 2.70 7.02
CA PHE A 206 -0.74 2.18 7.09
C PHE A 206 -1.08 1.17 5.98
N ARG A 207 -0.25 1.02 4.96
CA ARG A 207 -0.37 -0.04 3.95
C ARG A 207 0.13 -1.40 4.46
N ASP A 208 0.92 -1.40 5.53
CA ASP A 208 1.32 -2.63 6.23
C ASP A 208 0.15 -3.15 7.05
N VAL A 209 -0.60 -4.08 6.47
CA VAL A 209 -1.81 -4.65 7.09
C VAL A 209 -1.50 -5.44 8.36
N ASP A 210 -0.31 -6.01 8.47
CA ASP A 210 0.10 -6.72 9.67
C ASP A 210 0.27 -5.74 10.82
N ARG A 211 0.85 -4.56 10.58
CA ARG A 211 0.95 -3.48 11.57
C ARG A 211 -0.41 -2.90 11.95
N VAL A 212 -1.29 -2.68 10.99
CA VAL A 212 -2.67 -2.23 11.25
C VAL A 212 -3.37 -3.21 12.20
N ARG A 213 -3.33 -4.51 11.90
CA ARG A 213 -3.91 -5.55 12.73
C ARG A 213 -3.26 -5.61 14.12
N THR A 214 -1.93 -5.59 14.18
CA THR A 214 -1.15 -5.63 15.42
C THR A 214 -1.55 -4.49 16.35
N PHE A 215 -1.54 -3.26 15.90
CA PHE A 215 -1.87 -2.11 16.76
C PHE A 215 -3.36 -1.97 17.05
N TYR A 216 -4.24 -2.44 16.17
CA TYR A 216 -5.67 -2.56 16.47
C TYR A 216 -5.92 -3.56 17.63
N GLU A 217 -5.31 -4.74 17.59
CA GLU A 217 -5.43 -5.73 18.64
C GLU A 217 -4.79 -5.27 19.96
N ILE A 218 -3.66 -4.57 19.91
CA ILE A 218 -3.04 -3.95 21.09
C ILE A 218 -4.00 -2.93 21.71
N ALA A 219 -4.59 -2.05 20.91
CA ALA A 219 -5.55 -1.07 21.40
C ALA A 219 -6.71 -1.74 22.14
N LYS A 220 -7.32 -2.77 21.55
CA LYS A 220 -8.42 -3.54 22.18
C LYS A 220 -7.99 -4.18 23.50
N ARG A 221 -6.85 -4.87 23.52
CA ARG A 221 -6.36 -5.57 24.74
C ARG A 221 -5.99 -4.62 25.87
N THR A 222 -5.66 -3.37 25.55
CA THR A 222 -5.33 -2.32 26.52
C THR A 222 -6.51 -1.39 26.82
N ASN A 223 -7.73 -1.75 26.37
CA ASN A 223 -8.95 -0.97 26.53
C ASN A 223 -8.84 0.46 25.97
N ARG A 224 -8.12 0.63 24.87
CA ARG A 224 -7.98 1.87 24.13
C ARG A 224 -8.74 1.79 22.82
N LYS A 225 -9.19 2.94 22.29
CA LYS A 225 -9.73 3.02 20.93
C LYS A 225 -8.59 3.21 19.95
N PHE A 226 -8.66 2.51 18.82
CA PHE A 226 -7.69 2.60 17.75
C PHE A 226 -8.01 3.81 16.86
N VAL A 227 -7.17 4.84 16.93
CA VAL A 227 -7.37 6.09 16.18
C VAL A 227 -6.53 6.07 14.92
N ILE A 228 -7.18 6.31 13.79
CA ILE A 228 -6.52 6.45 12.50
C ILE A 228 -6.81 7.81 11.88
N ASN A 229 -5.94 8.24 10.97
CA ASN A 229 -6.24 9.36 10.10
C ASN A 229 -7.47 9.01 9.24
N ILE A 230 -8.45 9.90 9.19
CA ILE A 230 -9.68 9.71 8.40
C ILE A 230 -9.41 9.35 6.93
N LYS A 231 -8.30 9.83 6.37
CA LYS A 231 -7.86 9.48 5.00
C LYS A 231 -7.56 7.99 4.82
N ASN A 232 -7.33 7.25 5.91
CA ASN A 232 -7.08 5.81 5.85
C ASN A 232 -8.37 4.97 5.92
N ALA A 233 -9.54 5.59 6.09
CA ALA A 233 -10.82 4.87 6.11
C ALA A 233 -11.11 4.06 4.84
N PRO A 234 -10.82 4.54 3.61
CA PRO A 234 -10.95 3.73 2.40
C PRO A 234 -10.12 2.44 2.41
N PHE A 235 -8.91 2.45 3.02
CA PHE A 235 -8.11 1.23 3.17
C PHE A 235 -8.78 0.23 4.09
N LEU A 236 -9.28 0.65 5.25
CA LEU A 236 -10.02 -0.25 6.14
C LEU A 236 -11.23 -0.83 5.45
N LYS A 237 -12.03 0.01 4.77
CA LYS A 237 -13.19 -0.42 3.97
C LYS A 237 -12.81 -1.49 2.95
N TYR A 238 -11.71 -1.28 2.23
CA TYR A 238 -11.25 -2.22 1.22
C TYR A 238 -10.72 -3.51 1.85
N PHE A 239 -9.82 -3.42 2.82
CA PHE A 239 -9.20 -4.60 3.44
C PHE A 239 -10.19 -5.46 4.24
N HIS A 240 -11.20 -4.85 4.85
CA HIS A 240 -12.23 -5.57 5.59
C HIS A 240 -13.03 -6.56 4.72
N GLN A 241 -13.06 -6.36 3.39
CA GLN A 241 -13.69 -7.30 2.46
C GLN A 241 -12.96 -8.66 2.38
N PHE A 242 -11.75 -8.75 2.92
CA PHE A 242 -10.93 -9.97 2.95
C PHE A 242 -10.82 -10.51 4.39
N PRO A 243 -11.69 -11.45 4.80
CA PRO A 243 -11.70 -11.96 6.19
C PRO A 243 -10.37 -12.52 6.66
N SER A 244 -9.56 -13.07 5.73
CA SER A 244 -8.22 -13.59 6.02
C SER A 244 -7.22 -12.54 6.50
N LEU A 245 -7.48 -11.25 6.28
CA LEU A 245 -6.64 -10.14 6.76
C LEU A 245 -6.95 -9.76 8.21
N GLN A 246 -8.16 -10.05 8.70
CA GLN A 246 -8.60 -9.72 10.06
C GLN A 246 -8.47 -8.22 10.40
N ILE A 247 -8.75 -7.37 9.42
CA ILE A 247 -8.71 -5.91 9.56
C ILE A 247 -10.09 -5.39 9.97
N PRO A 248 -10.19 -4.46 10.95
CA PRO A 248 -11.46 -3.85 11.32
C PRO A 248 -12.04 -3.05 10.16
N ASN A 249 -13.35 -2.86 10.14
CA ASN A 249 -13.94 -1.85 9.26
C ASN A 249 -13.74 -0.45 9.84
N TYR A 250 -13.89 0.58 9.01
CA TYR A 250 -13.78 1.98 9.43
C TYR A 250 -14.86 2.43 10.43
N ASP A 251 -16.02 1.76 10.45
CA ASP A 251 -17.14 1.99 11.35
C ASP A 251 -17.18 1.04 12.56
N ASP A 252 -16.12 0.22 12.74
CA ASP A 252 -15.97 -0.63 13.92
C ASP A 252 -16.01 0.22 15.20
N PRO A 253 -16.73 -0.23 16.28
CA PRO A 253 -16.86 0.53 17.53
C PRO A 253 -15.52 0.85 18.22
N ASP A 254 -14.47 0.09 17.95
CA ASP A 254 -13.13 0.31 18.51
C ASP A 254 -12.25 1.18 17.61
N VAL A 255 -12.73 1.60 16.45
CA VAL A 255 -12.04 2.49 15.51
C VAL A 255 -12.54 3.92 15.64
N ILE A 256 -11.64 4.88 15.70
CA ILE A 256 -11.92 6.33 15.68
C ILE A 256 -11.25 6.92 14.44
N LEU A 257 -12.02 7.63 13.65
CA LEU A 257 -11.54 8.40 12.51
C LEU A 257 -11.15 9.80 12.99
N CYS A 258 -9.86 10.13 12.94
CA CYS A 258 -9.37 11.43 13.36
C CYS A 258 -9.36 12.40 12.19
N LYS A 259 -10.08 13.50 12.32
CA LYS A 259 -9.96 14.66 11.44
C LYS A 259 -8.63 15.35 11.73
N ILE A 260 -7.69 15.28 10.83
CA ILE A 260 -6.40 15.97 10.94
C ILE A 260 -6.41 17.29 10.19
N ARG A 261 -5.64 18.25 10.65
CA ARG A 261 -5.40 19.51 9.93
C ARG A 261 -4.48 19.22 8.74
N LEU A 262 -4.89 19.58 7.53
CA LEU A 262 -4.12 19.34 6.31
C LEU A 262 -3.07 20.42 6.04
N TYR A 263 -3.32 21.66 6.50
CA TYR A 263 -2.44 22.81 6.36
C TYR A 263 -2.52 23.69 7.61
N SER A 264 -1.64 24.69 7.72
CA SER A 264 -1.66 25.68 8.80
C SER A 264 -2.91 26.57 8.71
N GLY A 265 -4.02 26.13 9.21
CA GLY A 265 -5.30 26.85 9.16
C GLY A 265 -6.32 26.26 10.10
N THR A 266 -7.48 26.90 10.20
CA THR A 266 -8.64 26.37 10.91
C THR A 266 -9.17 25.16 10.13
N PHE A 267 -9.51 24.11 10.84
CA PHE A 267 -10.14 22.92 10.25
C PHE A 267 -11.43 23.31 9.51
N GLN A 268 -11.55 22.90 8.24
CA GLN A 268 -12.75 23.08 7.44
C GLN A 268 -13.17 21.74 6.81
N ASP A 269 -14.48 21.45 6.78
CA ASP A 269 -14.99 20.23 6.12
C ASP A 269 -14.68 20.20 4.61
N SER A 270 -14.46 21.38 4.00
CA SER A 270 -13.99 21.50 2.60
C SER A 270 -12.65 20.78 2.34
N ASP A 271 -11.82 20.61 3.38
CA ASP A 271 -10.53 19.91 3.28
C ASP A 271 -10.71 18.41 3.04
N TYR A 272 -11.93 17.90 3.25
CA TYR A 272 -12.28 16.49 3.15
C TYR A 272 -13.28 16.17 2.04
N ARG A 273 -13.36 16.99 0.99
CA ARG A 273 -14.34 16.78 -0.11
C ARG A 273 -14.34 15.38 -0.69
N GLY A 274 -13.17 14.73 -0.77
CA GLY A 274 -13.04 13.33 -1.20
C GLY A 274 -13.43 12.29 -0.13
N PHE A 275 -13.75 12.73 1.10
CA PHE A 275 -14.03 11.87 2.26
C PHE A 275 -15.33 12.25 2.96
N ALA A 276 -16.27 12.87 2.23
CA ALA A 276 -17.55 13.36 2.78
C ALA A 276 -18.32 12.26 3.53
N ASP A 277 -18.24 11.02 3.04
CA ASP A 277 -18.91 9.87 3.65
C ASP A 277 -18.36 9.51 5.05
N TYR A 278 -17.17 9.95 5.38
CA TYR A 278 -16.50 9.62 6.65
C TYR A 278 -16.51 10.75 7.67
N VAL A 279 -16.69 11.99 7.22
CA VAL A 279 -16.49 13.20 8.06
C VAL A 279 -17.55 13.33 9.17
N HIS A 280 -18.76 12.83 8.95
CA HIS A 280 -19.91 12.98 9.86
C HIS A 280 -20.31 11.68 10.56
N LEU A 281 -19.46 10.65 10.51
CA LEU A 281 -19.74 9.38 11.19
C LEU A 281 -19.68 9.56 12.72
N PRO A 282 -20.45 8.76 13.48
CA PRO A 282 -20.48 8.85 14.96
C PRO A 282 -19.09 8.61 15.62
N ASN A 283 -18.24 7.82 14.97
CA ASN A 283 -16.88 7.53 15.43
C ASN A 283 -15.82 8.51 14.87
N THR A 284 -16.22 9.59 14.24
CA THR A 284 -15.30 10.63 13.76
C THR A 284 -15.09 11.70 14.82
N LYS A 285 -13.82 11.99 15.14
CA LYS A 285 -13.40 12.96 16.15
C LYS A 285 -12.35 13.94 15.60
N THR A 286 -12.34 15.12 16.17
CA THR A 286 -11.25 16.09 15.96
C THR A 286 -10.06 15.77 16.86
N THR A 287 -8.88 16.28 16.50
CA THR A 287 -7.67 16.20 17.34
C THR A 287 -7.92 16.75 18.75
N LYS A 288 -8.66 17.87 18.88
CA LYS A 288 -9.03 18.43 20.18
C LYS A 288 -9.84 17.47 21.04
N GLN A 289 -10.84 16.80 20.47
CA GLN A 289 -11.68 15.83 21.19
C GLN A 289 -10.88 14.58 21.67
N ILE A 290 -9.86 14.18 20.87
CA ILE A 290 -8.95 13.11 21.28
C ILE A 290 -8.07 13.58 22.44
N GLY A 291 -7.55 14.81 22.39
CA GLY A 291 -6.71 15.41 23.42
C GLY A 291 -7.41 15.68 24.75
N GLU A 292 -8.74 15.62 24.84
CA GLU A 292 -9.50 15.74 26.09
C GLU A 292 -9.34 14.52 27.00
N ASN A 293 -9.09 13.33 26.45
CA ASN A 293 -8.89 12.08 27.17
C ASN A 293 -7.86 11.19 26.45
N PRO A 294 -6.59 11.66 26.33
CA PRO A 294 -5.60 11.01 25.47
C PRO A 294 -5.28 9.57 25.88
N GLU A 295 -5.44 9.24 27.16
CA GLU A 295 -5.24 7.90 27.74
C GLU A 295 -6.20 6.84 27.17
N LYS A 296 -7.33 7.25 26.60
CA LYS A 296 -8.32 6.34 25.98
C LYS A 296 -7.96 5.89 24.57
N TYR A 297 -6.87 6.41 24.01
CA TYR A 297 -6.57 6.26 22.61
C TYR A 297 -5.17 5.69 22.36
N LEU A 298 -5.07 4.87 21.31
CA LEU A 298 -3.83 4.53 20.62
C LEU A 298 -3.94 5.11 19.22
N CYS A 299 -3.13 6.12 18.91
CA CYS A 299 -3.17 6.80 17.63
C CYS A 299 -2.17 6.15 16.65
N ALA A 300 -2.69 5.52 15.61
CA ALA A 300 -1.94 4.95 14.50
C ALA A 300 -1.89 5.95 13.33
N MET A 301 -0.81 6.70 13.25
CA MET A 301 -0.62 7.75 12.24
C MET A 301 0.86 7.84 11.89
N GLY A 302 1.19 8.25 10.65
CA GLY A 302 2.58 8.43 10.25
C GLY A 302 3.23 9.68 10.84
N PHE A 303 4.55 9.72 10.81
CA PHE A 303 5.41 10.81 11.31
C PHE A 303 4.93 12.23 10.91
N TYR A 304 4.49 12.40 9.69
CA TYR A 304 3.99 13.71 9.20
C TYR A 304 2.76 14.23 9.92
N ASN A 305 2.14 13.43 10.80
CA ASN A 305 1.00 13.85 11.62
C ASN A 305 1.42 14.40 13.01
N PHE A 306 2.71 14.44 13.34
CA PHE A 306 3.20 15.04 14.60
C PHE A 306 2.66 16.44 14.92
N PRO A 307 2.50 17.36 13.96
CA PRO A 307 1.91 18.68 14.24
C PRO A 307 0.53 18.62 14.91
N GLN A 308 -0.19 17.50 14.74
CA GLN A 308 -1.51 17.30 15.36
C GLN A 308 -1.45 17.23 16.91
N PHE A 309 -0.29 16.86 17.47
CA PHE A 309 -0.10 16.83 18.93
C PHE A 309 -0.22 18.19 19.59
N ILE A 310 0.12 19.25 18.86
CA ILE A 310 -0.09 20.63 19.31
C ILE A 310 -1.58 20.88 19.55
N ASP A 311 -2.42 20.44 18.61
CA ASP A 311 -3.88 20.59 18.70
C ASP A 311 -4.49 19.69 19.77
N MET A 312 -3.93 18.49 19.97
CA MET A 312 -4.32 17.54 21.02
C MET A 312 -3.85 17.99 22.41
N LYS A 313 -2.89 18.93 22.49
CA LYS A 313 -2.26 19.40 23.73
C LYS A 313 -1.65 18.25 24.57
N ILE A 314 -1.06 17.28 23.89
CA ILE A 314 -0.40 16.13 24.53
C ILE A 314 0.77 16.62 25.39
N LYS A 315 0.82 16.18 26.66
CA LYS A 315 1.85 16.55 27.61
C LYS A 315 2.91 15.46 27.80
N GLY A 316 2.55 14.21 27.55
CA GLY A 316 3.42 13.04 27.69
C GLY A 316 2.79 11.81 27.08
N GLY A 317 3.52 10.70 27.11
CA GLY A 317 3.06 9.42 26.57
C GLY A 317 4.17 8.64 25.88
N THR A 318 3.79 7.55 25.23
CA THR A 318 4.71 6.65 24.53
C THR A 318 4.60 6.84 23.02
N TYR A 319 5.74 7.03 22.35
CA TYR A 319 5.90 6.96 20.93
C TYR A 319 6.52 5.61 20.55
N ILE A 320 5.87 4.89 19.66
CA ILE A 320 6.33 3.61 19.13
C ILE A 320 6.59 3.79 17.63
N HIS A 321 7.85 3.82 17.24
CA HIS A 321 8.24 3.74 15.84
C HIS A 321 8.26 2.26 15.42
N SER A 322 7.42 1.89 14.48
CA SER A 322 7.22 0.50 14.04
C SER A 322 7.19 0.40 12.52
N ALA A 323 8.14 1.06 11.88
CA ALA A 323 8.41 0.97 10.45
C ALA A 323 9.80 0.37 10.23
N SER A 324 9.99 -0.30 9.10
CA SER A 324 11.34 -0.54 8.60
C SER A 324 11.96 0.80 8.22
N GLU A 325 13.17 1.05 8.64
CA GLU A 325 13.93 2.18 8.10
C GLU A 325 14.16 1.96 6.60
N PRO A 326 14.11 3.04 5.79
CA PRO A 326 14.37 2.95 4.36
C PRO A 326 15.81 2.59 4.04
#